data_50ad1b68f8ca75aa3476821c09f2bfb6
#
_entry.id   50ad1b68f8ca75aa3476821c09f2bfb6
#
_cell.length_a   1.000
_cell.length_b   1.000
_cell.length_c   1.000
_cell.angle_alpha   90.00
_cell.angle_beta   90.00
_cell.angle_gamma   90.00
#
_symmetry.space_group_name_H-M   'P 1'
#
loop_
_entity.id
_entity.type
_entity.pdbx_description
1 polymer ?
#
loop_
_entity_poly.entity_id
_entity_poly.type
_entity_poly.pdbx_seq_one_letter_code
_entity_poly.pdbx_strand_id
1 'polypeptide(L)'
;MTNKYDHLDRQTLIGLLQRRDAERQLGLVWERDEIEADQALNDDFVALSLDAGLSHGEAPWENLIIEGDNYDALRALRMTHKGAIRCIYIDPPYNTGNKDFVYNDRFVDKTHRFRHSLWLEFMYRRLQLAKELLADDGVIFVSIDDNEIFRLGMLMDRVFGSDRKLACLTWQTDGNFDNQAKIKIAHEYVLAYAKNPEIFPMPAMVDPNVPSTSKLFRSEIRNTIVKNGPKNPVSEIFLPAGFPASFNEGIVHKRNDERWPKIERDICVLNGCLESGVVVRSGWANKDLCQKFIAGGFENIKDSKGQDTRFEITSTGAIENVKVRSASHVISVLRNMGSTQADSSLLVDMDIQFTYPKPVNLIQYLISIASDDKATVLDFFAGSGTTAHAVAKLNAEDGGNRKFILVSSTEATEDTPDKNLCRDVCAERMRRVLGGYTNTKGQSVEGLDGGFAYLRTRRIPKHRLALKLDHAEVWHALQLLHSRPLSHWPSGGFASDGELAYLADFQAAHVEQLYEWLRTCTAGGASVYTWSTERLNGLLGETAAGVSLLPLPHYLRERFGH
;
A
#
# COMPACT_ATOMS: atom_id res chain seq x y z
N MET A 1 -25.36 -43.14 -14.70
CA MET A 1 -24.65 -41.89 -14.45
C MET A 1 -23.23 -42.06 -15.00
N THR A 2 -22.92 -41.43 -16.13
CA THR A 2 -21.55 -41.40 -16.65
C THR A 2 -20.68 -40.65 -15.68
N ASN A 3 -19.54 -41.25 -15.29
CA ASN A 3 -18.61 -40.61 -14.34
C ASN A 3 -18.00 -39.36 -15.02
N LYS A 4 -17.96 -38.24 -14.33
CA LYS A 4 -17.42 -36.94 -14.76
C LYS A 4 -16.01 -37.06 -15.40
N TYR A 5 -15.27 -38.11 -15.09
CA TYR A 5 -13.87 -38.28 -15.50
C TYR A 5 -13.69 -39.32 -16.64
N ASP A 6 -14.74 -40.00 -17.10
CA ASP A 6 -14.65 -41.10 -18.08
C ASP A 6 -14.10 -40.66 -19.46
N HIS A 7 -14.11 -39.38 -19.76
CA HIS A 7 -13.63 -38.80 -21.03
C HIS A 7 -12.18 -38.27 -20.95
N LEU A 8 -11.55 -38.33 -19.77
CA LEU A 8 -10.20 -37.79 -19.59
C LEU A 8 -9.14 -38.89 -19.77
N ASP A 9 -8.05 -38.54 -20.45
CA ASP A 9 -6.91 -39.44 -20.56
C ASP A 9 -6.15 -39.56 -19.23
N ARG A 10 -5.33 -40.63 -19.13
CA ARG A 10 -4.57 -40.93 -17.91
C ARG A 10 -3.62 -39.82 -17.47
N GLN A 11 -3.04 -39.08 -18.41
CA GLN A 11 -2.06 -38.04 -18.12
C GLN A 11 -2.75 -36.80 -17.56
N THR A 12 -3.90 -36.44 -18.08
CA THR A 12 -4.78 -35.40 -17.54
C THR A 12 -5.28 -35.73 -16.13
N LEU A 13 -5.69 -37.02 -15.91
CA LEU A 13 -6.10 -37.49 -14.58
C LEU A 13 -4.95 -37.42 -13.56
N ILE A 14 -3.73 -37.81 -13.95
CA ILE A 14 -2.54 -37.69 -13.08
C ILE A 14 -2.25 -36.23 -12.76
N GLY A 15 -2.33 -35.34 -13.74
CA GLY A 15 -2.15 -33.89 -13.55
C GLY A 15 -3.18 -33.31 -12.59
N LEU A 16 -4.45 -33.71 -12.69
CA LEU A 16 -5.51 -33.30 -11.77
C LEU A 16 -5.26 -33.80 -10.34
N LEU A 17 -4.81 -35.06 -10.19
CA LEU A 17 -4.47 -35.62 -8.88
C LEU A 17 -3.27 -34.92 -8.24
N GLN A 18 -2.21 -34.67 -9.01
CA GLN A 18 -1.03 -33.93 -8.54
C GLN A 18 -1.39 -32.49 -8.10
N ARG A 19 -2.25 -31.82 -8.88
CA ARG A 19 -2.77 -30.49 -8.56
C ARG A 19 -3.58 -30.52 -7.27
N ARG A 20 -4.49 -31.50 -7.12
CA ARG A 20 -5.28 -31.72 -5.91
C ARG A 20 -4.42 -32.00 -4.67
N ASP A 21 -3.35 -32.79 -4.81
CA ASP A 21 -2.45 -33.11 -3.71
C ASP A 21 -1.59 -31.90 -3.31
N ALA A 22 -1.16 -31.08 -4.28
CA ALA A 22 -0.48 -29.81 -4.03
C ALA A 22 -1.39 -28.77 -3.34
N GLU A 23 -2.69 -28.81 -3.61
CA GLU A 23 -3.70 -27.88 -3.07
C GLU A 23 -4.13 -28.21 -1.63
N ARG A 24 -3.79 -29.41 -1.11
CA ARG A 24 -4.15 -29.84 0.26
C ARG A 24 -3.36 -29.15 1.38
N GLN A 25 -2.48 -28.23 1.08
CA GLN A 25 -1.77 -27.46 2.08
C GLN A 25 -2.71 -26.46 2.78
N LEU A 26 -2.63 -26.38 4.11
CA LEU A 26 -3.38 -25.47 5.00
C LEU A 26 -4.85 -25.83 5.32
N GLY A 27 -5.37 -26.99 4.90
CA GLY A 27 -6.74 -27.40 5.25
C GLY A 27 -7.88 -26.62 4.56
N LEU A 28 -7.59 -25.62 3.71
CA LEU A 28 -8.58 -24.89 2.95
C LEU A 28 -8.74 -25.51 1.55
N VAL A 29 -9.88 -26.11 1.30
CA VAL A 29 -10.27 -26.69 0.01
C VAL A 29 -11.63 -26.15 -0.38
N TRP A 30 -11.79 -25.76 -1.65
CA TRP A 30 -13.08 -25.35 -2.22
C TRP A 30 -13.24 -25.92 -3.63
N GLU A 31 -14.49 -25.95 -4.13
CA GLU A 31 -14.87 -26.53 -5.40
C GLU A 31 -14.46 -25.61 -6.55
N ARG A 32 -13.26 -25.83 -7.12
CA ARG A 32 -12.72 -25.04 -8.24
C ARG A 32 -13.19 -25.56 -9.60
N ASP A 33 -13.29 -26.87 -9.74
CA ASP A 33 -13.59 -27.50 -11.04
C ASP A 33 -14.95 -27.09 -11.61
N GLU A 34 -15.94 -26.82 -10.74
CA GLU A 34 -17.27 -26.36 -11.16
C GLU A 34 -17.25 -24.88 -11.57
N ILE A 35 -16.26 -24.13 -11.11
CA ILE A 35 -16.07 -22.68 -11.32
C ILE A 35 -15.16 -22.44 -12.52
N GLU A 36 -14.16 -23.30 -12.76
CA GLU A 36 -13.23 -23.18 -13.91
C GLU A 36 -13.92 -23.40 -15.27
N ALA A 37 -15.06 -24.08 -15.28
CA ALA A 37 -15.88 -24.24 -16.48
C ALA A 37 -16.61 -22.95 -16.91
N ASP A 38 -16.47 -21.89 -16.12
CA ASP A 38 -17.20 -20.64 -16.31
C ASP A 38 -16.54 -19.75 -17.36
N GLN A 39 -17.35 -19.27 -18.32
CA GLN A 39 -16.92 -18.41 -19.43
C GLN A 39 -16.41 -17.02 -18.99
N ALA A 40 -16.57 -16.64 -17.70
CA ALA A 40 -16.04 -15.39 -17.15
C ALA A 40 -14.52 -15.32 -17.11
N LEU A 41 -13.83 -16.47 -17.31
CA LEU A 41 -12.38 -16.57 -17.24
C LEU A 41 -11.81 -16.76 -18.64
N ASN A 42 -11.97 -15.73 -19.45
CA ASN A 42 -11.36 -15.74 -20.75
C ASN A 42 -9.88 -15.29 -20.69
N ASP A 43 -9.09 -15.78 -21.64
CA ASP A 43 -7.71 -15.38 -21.87
C ASP A 43 -7.59 -14.15 -22.77
N ASP A 44 -8.66 -13.39 -22.96
CA ASP A 44 -8.66 -12.19 -23.79
C ASP A 44 -7.65 -11.17 -23.29
N PHE A 45 -7.09 -10.42 -24.20
CA PHE A 45 -6.25 -9.29 -23.83
C PHE A 45 -7.11 -8.18 -23.21
N VAL A 46 -6.59 -7.54 -22.16
CA VAL A 46 -7.26 -6.39 -21.53
C VAL A 46 -6.46 -5.13 -21.79
N ALA A 47 -7.05 -4.20 -22.53
CA ALA A 47 -6.53 -2.86 -22.73
C ALA A 47 -7.17 -1.87 -21.77
N LEU A 48 -6.42 -0.80 -21.42
CA LEU A 48 -6.92 0.38 -20.74
C LEU A 48 -7.08 1.51 -21.77
N SER A 49 -8.28 2.04 -21.89
CA SER A 49 -8.59 3.14 -22.81
C SER A 49 -8.88 4.41 -22.02
N LEU A 50 -8.14 5.48 -22.27
CA LEU A 50 -8.36 6.79 -21.67
C LEU A 50 -9.66 7.42 -22.16
N ASP A 51 -10.50 7.87 -21.24
CA ASP A 51 -11.66 8.70 -21.49
C ASP A 51 -11.39 10.11 -20.93
N ALA A 52 -10.84 10.96 -21.78
CA ALA A 52 -10.49 12.32 -21.38
C ALA A 52 -11.71 13.16 -20.96
N GLY A 53 -12.90 12.87 -21.51
CA GLY A 53 -14.12 13.59 -21.17
C GLY A 53 -14.65 13.28 -19.76
N LEU A 54 -14.27 12.14 -19.19
CA LEU A 54 -14.60 11.75 -17.82
C LEU A 54 -13.44 11.98 -16.84
N SER A 55 -12.26 12.31 -17.32
CA SER A 55 -11.11 12.71 -16.50
C SER A 55 -11.36 14.06 -15.81
N HIS A 56 -10.62 14.36 -14.75
CA HIS A 56 -10.71 15.60 -14.00
C HIS A 56 -9.36 16.32 -13.91
N GLY A 57 -9.38 17.66 -13.96
CA GLY A 57 -8.16 18.46 -14.01
C GLY A 57 -7.48 18.42 -15.38
N GLU A 58 -6.40 19.16 -15.53
CA GLU A 58 -5.62 19.19 -16.76
C GLU A 58 -4.59 18.05 -16.80
N ALA A 59 -4.32 17.51 -17.99
CA ALA A 59 -3.21 16.57 -18.19
C ALA A 59 -1.87 17.29 -17.97
N PRO A 60 -0.82 16.59 -17.51
CA PRO A 60 -0.76 15.14 -17.28
C PRO A 60 -1.35 14.72 -15.94
N TRP A 61 -2.00 13.53 -15.90
CA TRP A 61 -2.64 13.00 -14.70
C TRP A 61 -1.78 11.95 -14.02
N GLU A 62 -1.58 12.09 -12.73
CA GLU A 62 -0.83 11.13 -11.89
C GLU A 62 -1.73 10.06 -11.27
N ASN A 63 -3.01 10.36 -11.06
CA ASN A 63 -3.97 9.46 -10.42
C ASN A 63 -4.88 8.80 -11.46
N LEU A 64 -5.34 7.59 -11.16
CA LEU A 64 -6.14 6.80 -12.08
C LEU A 64 -7.45 6.35 -11.44
N ILE A 65 -8.56 6.46 -12.19
CA ILE A 65 -9.83 5.78 -11.91
C ILE A 65 -10.14 4.88 -13.11
N ILE A 66 -10.29 3.59 -12.85
CA ILE A 66 -10.48 2.56 -13.88
C ILE A 66 -11.89 1.98 -13.75
N GLU A 67 -12.72 2.20 -14.76
CA GLU A 67 -14.03 1.57 -14.89
C GLU A 67 -13.91 0.18 -15.50
N GLY A 68 -14.42 -0.82 -14.79
CA GLY A 68 -14.52 -2.19 -15.29
C GLY A 68 -14.46 -3.26 -14.22
N ASP A 69 -14.45 -4.52 -14.65
CA ASP A 69 -14.22 -5.65 -13.75
C ASP A 69 -12.82 -5.58 -13.16
N ASN A 70 -12.72 -5.74 -11.85
CA ASN A 70 -11.44 -5.59 -11.16
C ASN A 70 -10.42 -6.71 -11.47
N TYR A 71 -10.86 -7.91 -11.86
CA TYR A 71 -9.95 -8.95 -12.32
C TYR A 71 -9.29 -8.55 -13.65
N ASP A 72 -10.04 -7.96 -14.56
CA ASP A 72 -9.52 -7.45 -15.84
C ASP A 72 -8.58 -6.26 -15.61
N ALA A 73 -8.99 -5.31 -14.78
CA ALA A 73 -8.14 -4.17 -14.43
C ALA A 73 -6.81 -4.60 -13.79
N LEU A 74 -6.83 -5.57 -12.87
CA LEU A 74 -5.62 -6.13 -12.26
C LEU A 74 -4.73 -6.84 -13.28
N ARG A 75 -5.31 -7.54 -14.27
CA ARG A 75 -4.56 -8.15 -15.39
C ARG A 75 -3.84 -7.11 -16.24
N ALA A 76 -4.52 -5.99 -16.54
CA ALA A 76 -3.91 -4.88 -17.26
C ALA A 76 -2.81 -4.19 -16.42
N LEU A 77 -3.09 -3.87 -15.16
CA LEU A 77 -2.12 -3.25 -14.24
C LEU A 77 -0.88 -4.12 -14.00
N ARG A 78 -1.01 -5.45 -14.03
CA ARG A 78 0.15 -6.35 -13.92
C ARG A 78 1.20 -6.11 -14.99
N MET A 79 0.80 -5.66 -16.17
CA MET A 79 1.71 -5.39 -17.27
C MET A 79 2.53 -4.10 -17.07
N THR A 80 2.03 -3.17 -16.27
CA THR A 80 2.62 -1.84 -16.09
C THR A 80 3.06 -1.52 -14.66
N HIS A 81 2.44 -2.12 -13.64
CA HIS A 81 2.65 -1.78 -12.22
C HIS A 81 3.16 -2.96 -11.39
N LYS A 82 3.75 -3.99 -12.00
CA LYS A 82 4.29 -5.13 -11.26
C LYS A 82 5.35 -4.68 -10.26
N GLY A 83 5.12 -4.97 -8.97
CA GLY A 83 6.06 -4.61 -7.90
C GLY A 83 6.13 -3.11 -7.59
N ALA A 84 5.16 -2.30 -8.03
CA ALA A 84 5.18 -0.84 -7.88
C ALA A 84 4.21 -0.30 -6.81
N ILE A 85 3.24 -1.10 -6.37
CA ILE A 85 2.19 -0.66 -5.44
C ILE A 85 2.66 -0.80 -4.00
N ARG A 86 2.71 0.30 -3.28
CA ARG A 86 3.15 0.34 -1.89
C ARG A 86 2.08 -0.07 -0.89
N CYS A 87 0.85 0.37 -1.11
CA CYS A 87 -0.28 0.08 -0.26
C CYS A 87 -1.46 -0.38 -1.11
N ILE A 88 -2.03 -1.53 -0.77
CA ILE A 88 -3.33 -1.96 -1.30
C ILE A 88 -4.31 -1.93 -0.13
N TYR A 89 -5.42 -1.22 -0.31
CA TYR A 89 -6.59 -1.35 0.56
C TYR A 89 -7.77 -1.85 -0.26
N ILE A 90 -8.51 -2.81 0.26
CA ILE A 90 -9.74 -3.30 -0.38
C ILE A 90 -10.84 -3.59 0.63
N ASP A 91 -12.06 -3.32 0.19
CA ASP A 91 -13.31 -3.61 0.88
C ASP A 91 -14.17 -4.53 -0.01
N PRO A 92 -13.87 -5.85 -0.05
CA PRO A 92 -14.58 -6.77 -0.93
C PRO A 92 -16.01 -7.03 -0.44
N PRO A 93 -16.91 -7.59 -1.27
CA PRO A 93 -18.23 -8.03 -0.82
C PRO A 93 -18.10 -9.00 0.37
N TYR A 94 -18.87 -8.79 1.42
CA TYR A 94 -18.80 -9.58 2.66
C TYR A 94 -19.54 -10.93 2.58
N ASN A 95 -20.15 -11.21 1.42
CA ASN A 95 -20.88 -12.44 1.18
C ASN A 95 -22.02 -12.70 2.18
N THR A 96 -22.71 -11.62 2.59
CA THR A 96 -23.80 -11.70 3.56
C THR A 96 -25.02 -12.45 3.01
N GLY A 97 -25.11 -12.57 1.68
CA GLY A 97 -26.24 -13.12 0.93
C GLY A 97 -27.42 -12.13 0.80
N ASN A 98 -27.20 -10.86 1.08
CA ASN A 98 -28.19 -9.78 0.93
C ASN A 98 -27.95 -8.98 -0.36
N LYS A 99 -27.68 -9.67 -1.50
CA LYS A 99 -27.35 -9.06 -2.80
C LYS A 99 -26.09 -8.19 -2.78
N ASP A 100 -25.13 -8.51 -1.92
CA ASP A 100 -23.84 -7.84 -1.78
C ASP A 100 -22.72 -8.51 -2.61
N PHE A 101 -22.96 -9.72 -3.11
CA PHE A 101 -22.00 -10.45 -3.92
C PHE A 101 -22.62 -10.87 -5.27
N VAL A 102 -22.04 -10.36 -6.35
CA VAL A 102 -22.38 -10.69 -7.73
C VAL A 102 -21.32 -11.61 -8.32
N TYR A 103 -21.75 -12.72 -8.89
CA TYR A 103 -20.91 -13.64 -9.63
C TYR A 103 -21.57 -13.98 -10.96
N ASN A 104 -20.90 -13.74 -12.09
CA ASN A 104 -21.44 -13.93 -13.44
C ASN A 104 -22.78 -13.21 -13.65
N ASP A 105 -22.81 -11.91 -13.35
CA ASP A 105 -23.96 -11.03 -13.49
C ASP A 105 -25.21 -11.45 -12.69
N ARG A 106 -25.05 -12.40 -11.76
CA ARG A 106 -26.11 -12.87 -10.85
C ARG A 106 -25.70 -12.69 -9.40
N PHE A 107 -26.67 -12.26 -8.59
CA PHE A 107 -26.49 -12.22 -7.15
C PHE A 107 -26.43 -13.64 -6.57
N VAL A 108 -25.44 -13.87 -5.70
CA VAL A 108 -25.31 -15.12 -4.95
C VAL A 108 -26.07 -14.95 -3.63
N ASP A 109 -27.20 -15.65 -3.50
CA ASP A 109 -28.04 -15.58 -2.32
C ASP A 109 -27.60 -16.51 -1.19
N LYS A 110 -28.25 -16.38 -0.02
CA LYS A 110 -27.94 -17.19 1.20
C LYS A 110 -28.14 -18.69 1.00
N THR A 111 -28.99 -19.09 0.05
CA THR A 111 -29.35 -20.50 -0.20
C THR A 111 -28.42 -21.19 -1.20
N HIS A 112 -27.53 -20.42 -1.85
CA HIS A 112 -26.64 -20.98 -2.85
C HIS A 112 -25.63 -21.94 -2.21
N ARG A 113 -25.67 -23.21 -2.65
CA ARG A 113 -24.88 -24.31 -2.06
C ARG A 113 -23.36 -24.02 -2.01
N PHE A 114 -22.83 -23.39 -3.03
CA PHE A 114 -21.40 -23.10 -3.18
C PHE A 114 -21.05 -21.64 -2.91
N ARG A 115 -21.87 -20.89 -2.18
CA ARG A 115 -21.68 -19.46 -1.93
C ARG A 115 -20.26 -19.11 -1.46
N HIS A 116 -19.76 -19.82 -0.47
CA HIS A 116 -18.43 -19.60 0.09
C HIS A 116 -17.32 -20.00 -0.89
N SER A 117 -17.49 -21.09 -1.65
CA SER A 117 -16.50 -21.54 -2.63
C SER A 117 -16.39 -20.58 -3.82
N LEU A 118 -17.53 -20.06 -4.29
CA LEU A 118 -17.56 -19.03 -5.34
C LEU A 118 -16.83 -17.77 -4.87
N TRP A 119 -17.10 -17.33 -3.65
CA TRP A 119 -16.45 -16.16 -3.06
C TRP A 119 -14.94 -16.37 -2.86
N LEU A 120 -14.53 -17.55 -2.40
CA LEU A 120 -13.11 -17.89 -2.24
C LEU A 120 -12.37 -17.86 -3.56
N GLU A 121 -12.94 -18.45 -4.62
CA GLU A 121 -12.31 -18.45 -5.95
C GLU A 121 -12.25 -17.02 -6.53
N PHE A 122 -13.33 -16.25 -6.39
CA PHE A 122 -13.40 -14.84 -6.78
C PHE A 122 -12.27 -14.03 -6.13
N MET A 123 -12.09 -14.18 -4.82
CA MET A 123 -11.03 -13.49 -4.06
C MET A 123 -9.64 -14.04 -4.38
N TYR A 124 -9.47 -15.35 -4.49
CA TYR A 124 -8.19 -15.99 -4.76
C TYR A 124 -7.50 -15.44 -6.00
N ARG A 125 -8.22 -15.36 -7.11
CA ARG A 125 -7.67 -14.88 -8.38
C ARG A 125 -7.23 -13.43 -8.31
N ARG A 126 -8.00 -12.59 -7.63
CA ARG A 126 -7.70 -11.17 -7.46
C ARG A 126 -6.51 -10.95 -6.51
N LEU A 127 -6.48 -11.68 -5.40
CA LEU A 127 -5.39 -11.61 -4.44
C LEU A 127 -4.04 -12.10 -5.01
N GLN A 128 -4.05 -13.10 -5.91
CA GLN A 128 -2.84 -13.52 -6.61
C GLN A 128 -2.26 -12.39 -7.47
N LEU A 129 -3.09 -11.70 -8.25
CA LEU A 129 -2.67 -10.56 -9.05
C LEU A 129 -2.23 -9.39 -8.17
N ALA A 130 -2.97 -9.10 -7.09
CA ALA A 130 -2.63 -8.06 -6.13
C ALA A 130 -1.24 -8.29 -5.50
N LYS A 131 -0.90 -9.55 -5.17
CA LYS A 131 0.44 -9.90 -4.66
C LYS A 131 1.56 -9.57 -5.66
N GLU A 132 1.33 -9.79 -6.96
CA GLU A 132 2.31 -9.45 -7.99
C GLU A 132 2.51 -7.93 -8.14
N LEU A 133 1.46 -7.14 -7.89
CA LEU A 133 1.51 -5.68 -7.97
C LEU A 133 2.22 -5.04 -6.78
N LEU A 134 2.19 -5.67 -5.59
CA LEU A 134 2.83 -5.13 -4.40
C LEU A 134 4.34 -4.97 -4.58
N ALA A 135 4.86 -3.81 -4.14
CA ALA A 135 6.29 -3.57 -3.91
C ALA A 135 6.82 -4.53 -2.83
N ASP A 136 8.13 -4.77 -2.79
CA ASP A 136 8.69 -5.75 -1.84
C ASP A 136 8.45 -5.35 -0.38
N ASP A 137 8.44 -4.07 -0.09
CA ASP A 137 8.10 -3.48 1.21
C ASP A 137 6.62 -3.06 1.32
N GLY A 138 5.79 -3.49 0.38
CA GLY A 138 4.36 -3.17 0.30
C GLY A 138 3.50 -4.00 1.23
N VAL A 139 2.30 -3.49 1.51
CA VAL A 139 1.29 -4.10 2.38
C VAL A 139 -0.09 -4.09 1.73
N ILE A 140 -0.88 -5.11 2.04
CA ILE A 140 -2.30 -5.16 1.70
C ILE A 140 -3.15 -5.19 2.98
N PHE A 141 -4.18 -4.35 3.00
CA PHE A 141 -5.25 -4.33 3.99
C PHE A 141 -6.55 -4.81 3.35
N VAL A 142 -7.22 -5.75 3.99
CA VAL A 142 -8.50 -6.31 3.51
C VAL A 142 -9.54 -6.20 4.61
N SER A 143 -10.55 -5.35 4.40
CA SER A 143 -11.70 -5.25 5.29
C SER A 143 -12.62 -6.46 5.13
N ILE A 144 -13.20 -6.94 6.22
CA ILE A 144 -14.12 -8.06 6.25
C ILE A 144 -14.92 -8.09 7.56
N ASP A 145 -16.09 -8.75 7.55
CA ASP A 145 -16.89 -9.01 8.74
C ASP A 145 -16.84 -10.50 9.18
N ASP A 146 -17.68 -10.86 10.15
CA ASP A 146 -17.77 -12.22 10.70
C ASP A 146 -18.21 -13.28 9.67
N ASN A 147 -18.81 -12.90 8.54
CA ASN A 147 -19.27 -13.87 7.54
C ASN A 147 -18.13 -14.65 6.90
N GLU A 148 -17.01 -13.98 6.59
CA GLU A 148 -15.91 -14.59 5.84
C GLU A 148 -14.52 -14.44 6.48
N ILE A 149 -14.36 -13.82 7.65
CA ILE A 149 -13.05 -13.57 8.28
C ILE A 149 -12.17 -14.82 8.38
N PHE A 150 -12.74 -15.96 8.77
CA PHE A 150 -11.96 -17.19 8.97
C PHE A 150 -11.51 -17.78 7.63
N ARG A 151 -12.38 -17.74 6.61
CA ARG A 151 -12.05 -18.25 5.26
C ARG A 151 -11.06 -17.32 4.56
N LEU A 152 -11.29 -16.02 4.66
CA LEU A 152 -10.37 -15.02 4.14
C LEU A 152 -9.00 -15.13 4.79
N GLY A 153 -8.93 -15.30 6.11
CA GLY A 153 -7.65 -15.48 6.82
C GLY A 153 -6.86 -16.67 6.27
N MET A 154 -7.50 -17.83 6.11
CA MET A 154 -6.85 -19.00 5.51
C MET A 154 -6.48 -18.79 4.04
N LEU A 155 -7.28 -18.06 3.28
CA LEU A 155 -6.99 -17.71 1.90
C LEU A 155 -5.78 -16.77 1.81
N MET A 156 -5.72 -15.77 2.66
CA MET A 156 -4.59 -14.84 2.75
C MET A 156 -3.29 -15.57 3.12
N ASP A 157 -3.35 -16.47 4.10
CA ASP A 157 -2.21 -17.33 4.46
C ASP A 157 -1.73 -18.18 3.27
N ARG A 158 -2.66 -18.71 2.47
CA ARG A 158 -2.34 -19.48 1.26
C ARG A 158 -1.71 -18.63 0.16
N VAL A 159 -2.21 -17.41 -0.06
CA VAL A 159 -1.72 -16.53 -1.13
C VAL A 159 -0.42 -15.85 -0.74
N PHE A 160 -0.36 -15.27 0.44
CA PHE A 160 0.78 -14.46 0.89
C PHE A 160 1.81 -15.27 1.67
N GLY A 161 1.38 -16.18 2.51
CA GLY A 161 2.16 -16.91 3.50
C GLY A 161 1.72 -16.51 4.92
N SER A 162 1.60 -17.47 5.83
CA SER A 162 1.18 -17.21 7.22
C SER A 162 2.21 -16.38 8.01
N ASP A 163 3.47 -16.47 7.64
CA ASP A 163 4.61 -15.70 8.17
C ASP A 163 4.60 -14.23 7.75
N ARG A 164 3.75 -13.87 6.78
CA ARG A 164 3.63 -12.50 6.24
C ARG A 164 2.49 -11.70 6.83
N LYS A 165 1.71 -12.30 7.71
CA LYS A 165 0.64 -11.61 8.43
C LYS A 165 1.23 -10.63 9.44
N LEU A 166 0.92 -9.35 9.28
CA LEU A 166 1.29 -8.31 10.23
C LEU A 166 0.33 -8.26 11.41
N ALA A 167 -0.98 -8.23 11.12
CA ALA A 167 -2.02 -8.15 12.13
C ALA A 167 -3.39 -8.57 11.59
N CYS A 168 -4.31 -8.86 12.53
CA CYS A 168 -5.75 -8.74 12.33
C CYS A 168 -6.19 -7.55 13.17
N LEU A 169 -6.53 -6.44 12.52
CA LEU A 169 -7.00 -5.24 13.19
C LEU A 169 -8.50 -5.37 13.39
N THR A 170 -8.98 -5.01 14.58
CA THR A 170 -10.41 -4.96 14.88
C THR A 170 -10.83 -3.49 14.89
N TRP A 171 -11.64 -3.09 13.92
CA TRP A 171 -12.22 -1.76 13.88
C TRP A 171 -13.53 -1.75 14.65
N GLN A 172 -13.59 -0.98 15.75
CA GLN A 172 -14.81 -0.73 16.48
C GLN A 172 -15.69 0.22 15.66
N THR A 173 -16.85 -0.27 15.23
CA THR A 173 -17.82 0.54 14.49
C THR A 173 -18.66 1.37 15.46
N ASP A 174 -18.73 2.68 15.20
CA ASP A 174 -19.63 3.58 15.91
C ASP A 174 -20.94 3.65 15.13
N GLY A 175 -21.87 2.75 15.40
CA GLY A 175 -23.09 2.66 14.59
C GLY A 175 -24.29 2.05 15.28
N ASN A 176 -25.41 2.04 14.57
CA ASN A 176 -26.64 1.42 15.00
C ASN A 176 -26.49 -0.10 15.05
N PHE A 177 -26.68 -0.67 16.23
CA PHE A 177 -26.72 -2.11 16.43
C PHE A 177 -28.10 -2.66 16.06
N ASP A 178 -28.11 -3.90 15.57
CA ASP A 178 -29.35 -4.66 15.51
C ASP A 178 -29.85 -4.89 16.95
N ASN A 179 -30.89 -4.13 17.35
CA ASN A 179 -31.46 -4.21 18.69
C ASN A 179 -32.13 -5.56 18.98
N GLN A 180 -32.42 -6.36 17.97
CA GLN A 180 -33.02 -7.69 18.09
C GLN A 180 -31.96 -8.79 18.21
N ALA A 181 -30.71 -8.53 17.90
CA ALA A 181 -29.62 -9.50 18.02
C ALA A 181 -29.34 -9.83 19.49
N LYS A 182 -29.17 -11.13 19.78
CA LYS A 182 -28.81 -11.61 21.14
C LYS A 182 -27.44 -11.09 21.59
N ILE A 183 -26.49 -11.01 20.67
CA ILE A 183 -25.16 -10.41 20.84
C ILE A 183 -25.02 -9.33 19.76
N LYS A 184 -24.77 -8.11 20.20
CA LYS A 184 -24.62 -6.96 19.30
C LYS A 184 -23.19 -6.92 18.78
N ILE A 185 -23.03 -7.03 17.47
CA ILE A 185 -21.73 -6.92 16.81
C ILE A 185 -21.45 -5.42 16.61
N ALA A 186 -20.32 -4.96 17.12
CA ALA A 186 -19.88 -3.57 17.09
C ALA A 186 -18.48 -3.43 16.49
N HIS A 187 -18.11 -4.32 15.57
CA HIS A 187 -16.80 -4.30 14.97
C HIS A 187 -16.78 -4.97 13.59
N GLU A 188 -15.79 -4.62 12.82
CA GLU A 188 -15.34 -5.30 11.63
C GLU A 188 -13.84 -5.57 11.73
N TYR A 189 -13.29 -6.32 10.81
CA TYR A 189 -11.88 -6.67 10.80
C TYR A 189 -11.18 -6.07 9.60
N VAL A 190 -9.87 -5.81 9.77
CA VAL A 190 -8.96 -5.49 8.67
C VAL A 190 -7.76 -6.43 8.77
N LEU A 191 -7.63 -7.36 7.82
CA LEU A 191 -6.45 -8.22 7.72
C LEU A 191 -5.31 -7.45 7.06
N ALA A 192 -4.14 -7.45 7.70
CA ALA A 192 -2.92 -6.79 7.22
C ALA A 192 -1.83 -7.82 6.91
N TYR A 193 -1.35 -7.85 5.66
CA TYR A 193 -0.26 -8.71 5.20
C TYR A 193 0.78 -7.89 4.45
N ALA A 194 2.06 -8.01 4.84
CA ALA A 194 3.16 -7.44 4.07
C ALA A 194 3.64 -8.42 3.00
N LYS A 195 4.16 -7.93 1.89
CA LYS A 195 4.85 -8.78 0.91
C LYS A 195 6.12 -9.36 1.50
N ASN A 196 6.88 -8.58 2.26
CA ASN A 196 8.02 -9.02 3.06
C ASN A 196 8.04 -8.26 4.40
N PRO A 197 7.67 -8.91 5.52
CA PRO A 197 7.64 -8.26 6.84
C PRO A 197 8.99 -7.76 7.34
N GLU A 198 10.11 -8.35 6.90
CA GLU A 198 11.45 -7.98 7.36
C GLU A 198 11.87 -6.59 6.89
N ILE A 199 11.43 -6.20 5.68
CA ILE A 199 11.73 -4.88 5.09
C ILE A 199 10.56 -3.89 5.19
N PHE A 200 9.39 -4.36 5.66
CA PHE A 200 8.27 -3.46 5.93
C PHE A 200 8.67 -2.47 7.04
N PRO A 201 8.63 -1.16 6.80
CA PRO A 201 9.12 -0.18 7.75
C PRO A 201 8.26 -0.12 9.01
N MET A 202 8.89 0.25 10.12
CA MET A 202 8.15 0.56 11.34
C MET A 202 7.26 1.79 11.09
N PRO A 203 5.95 1.70 11.29
CA PRO A 203 5.05 2.83 11.08
C PRO A 203 5.45 4.03 11.94
N ALA A 204 5.61 5.20 11.34
CA ALA A 204 5.92 6.45 12.06
C ALA A 204 4.64 7.12 12.60
N MET A 205 3.76 6.34 13.23
CA MET A 205 2.46 6.80 13.72
C MET A 205 2.20 6.39 15.16
N VAL A 206 1.42 7.21 15.84
CA VAL A 206 0.86 6.91 17.16
C VAL A 206 -0.65 6.81 17.02
N ASP A 207 -1.25 5.81 17.66
CA ASP A 207 -2.70 5.66 17.72
C ASP A 207 -3.35 7.00 18.14
N PRO A 208 -4.34 7.53 17.39
CA PRO A 208 -4.93 8.84 17.65
C PRO A 208 -5.66 8.92 18.99
N ASN A 209 -5.97 7.79 19.63
CA ASN A 209 -6.58 7.74 20.96
C ASN A 209 -5.55 7.87 22.10
N VAL A 210 -4.27 7.93 21.80
CA VAL A 210 -3.23 8.16 22.81
C VAL A 210 -3.25 9.62 23.22
N PRO A 211 -3.41 9.94 24.53
CA PRO A 211 -3.41 11.31 25.00
C PRO A 211 -2.10 12.03 24.65
N SER A 212 -2.18 13.29 24.26
CA SER A 212 -1.00 14.13 23.91
C SER A 212 0.04 14.23 25.04
N THR A 213 -0.40 14.01 26.28
CA THR A 213 0.48 13.98 27.48
C THR A 213 1.26 12.68 27.64
N SER A 214 1.02 11.68 26.78
CA SER A 214 1.67 10.37 26.86
C SER A 214 3.18 10.46 26.69
N LYS A 215 3.89 9.61 27.43
CA LYS A 215 5.34 9.42 27.26
C LYS A 215 5.71 8.93 25.84
N LEU A 216 4.74 8.44 25.07
CA LEU A 216 4.93 7.99 23.68
C LEU A 216 5.36 9.13 22.75
N PHE A 217 4.96 10.37 23.03
CA PHE A 217 5.33 11.54 22.24
C PHE A 217 6.68 12.16 22.64
N ARG A 218 7.35 11.59 23.64
CA ARG A 218 8.69 12.06 24.00
C ARG A 218 9.69 11.59 22.94
N SER A 219 10.49 12.50 22.44
CA SER A 219 11.56 12.21 21.48
C SER A 219 12.66 11.29 22.05
N GLU A 220 12.74 11.20 23.38
CA GLU A 220 13.73 10.39 24.09
C GLU A 220 13.08 9.48 25.14
N ILE A 221 13.56 8.24 25.19
CA ILE A 221 13.25 7.31 26.26
C ILE A 221 14.46 7.17 27.14
N ARG A 222 14.28 7.44 28.43
CA ARG A 222 15.29 7.32 29.45
C ARG A 222 14.97 6.15 30.37
N ASN A 223 15.87 5.18 30.48
CA ASN A 223 15.74 4.04 31.37
C ASN A 223 17.04 3.87 32.17
N THR A 224 16.92 3.73 33.48
CA THR A 224 18.09 3.38 34.28
C THR A 224 18.61 2.00 33.93
N ILE A 225 19.93 1.87 33.80
CA ILE A 225 20.60 0.58 33.66
C ILE A 225 20.99 -0.05 35.01
N VAL A 226 20.77 0.68 36.11
CA VAL A 226 20.99 0.17 37.47
C VAL A 226 19.89 -0.87 37.78
N LYS A 227 20.28 -2.14 37.80
CA LYS A 227 19.34 -3.25 37.97
C LYS A 227 20.01 -4.44 38.65
N ASN A 228 19.88 -4.51 39.97
CA ASN A 228 20.45 -5.60 40.78
C ASN A 228 19.54 -6.85 40.74
N GLY A 229 20.13 -8.01 40.64
CA GLY A 229 19.41 -9.29 40.64
C GLY A 229 20.24 -10.45 40.11
N PRO A 230 19.73 -11.66 40.17
CA PRO A 230 20.46 -12.87 39.73
C PRO A 230 20.96 -12.82 38.28
N LYS A 231 20.22 -12.14 37.39
CA LYS A 231 20.62 -11.94 35.99
C LYS A 231 21.62 -10.81 35.76
N ASN A 232 21.80 -9.92 36.75
CA ASN A 232 22.70 -8.79 36.69
C ASN A 232 23.53 -8.75 37.99
N PRO A 233 24.55 -9.59 38.13
CA PRO A 233 25.40 -9.61 39.31
C PRO A 233 26.13 -8.29 39.46
N VAL A 234 26.38 -7.92 40.71
CA VAL A 234 27.10 -6.67 41.05
C VAL A 234 28.50 -6.69 40.41
N SER A 235 28.78 -5.63 39.66
CA SER A 235 30.07 -5.44 38.98
C SER A 235 30.38 -3.95 38.82
N GLU A 236 31.56 -3.63 38.36
CA GLU A 236 32.05 -2.26 38.21
C GLU A 236 31.95 -1.79 36.77
N ILE A 237 31.67 -0.50 36.60
CA ILE A 237 31.85 0.26 35.37
C ILE A 237 32.75 1.46 35.69
N PHE A 238 33.83 1.63 34.92
CA PHE A 238 34.62 2.84 34.93
C PHE A 238 34.02 3.86 33.98
N LEU A 239 33.61 5.04 34.51
CA LEU A 239 33.16 6.19 33.75
C LEU A 239 34.34 7.14 33.61
N PRO A 240 34.93 7.35 32.44
CA PRO A 240 36.07 8.24 32.25
C PRO A 240 35.65 9.72 32.31
N ALA A 241 36.62 10.62 32.42
CA ALA A 241 36.39 12.05 32.21
C ALA A 241 35.76 12.29 30.84
N GLY A 242 34.84 13.25 30.75
CA GLY A 242 34.05 13.51 29.54
C GLY A 242 32.79 12.65 29.42
N PHE A 243 32.53 11.64 30.27
CA PHE A 243 31.30 10.88 30.23
C PHE A 243 30.07 11.80 30.40
N PRO A 244 29.03 11.69 29.52
CA PRO A 244 27.89 12.60 29.53
C PRO A 244 27.06 12.55 30.81
N ALA A 245 26.54 13.71 31.22
CA ALA A 245 25.60 13.86 32.32
C ALA A 245 24.28 14.47 31.83
N SER A 246 23.19 14.11 32.48
CA SER A 246 21.85 14.65 32.16
C SER A 246 21.59 16.05 32.74
N PHE A 247 22.61 16.67 33.36
CA PHE A 247 22.59 17.99 33.96
C PHE A 247 23.90 18.72 33.67
N ASN A 248 23.87 20.05 33.68
CA ASN A 248 24.98 20.86 33.18
C ASN A 248 26.13 20.98 34.20
N GLU A 249 25.81 21.27 35.45
CA GLU A 249 26.79 21.49 36.54
C GLU A 249 26.28 20.93 37.87
N GLY A 250 27.17 20.39 38.67
CA GLY A 250 26.85 19.92 40.01
C GLY A 250 27.72 18.78 40.49
N ILE A 251 27.44 18.31 41.71
CA ILE A 251 28.17 17.23 42.37
C ILE A 251 27.21 16.07 42.68
N VAL A 252 27.57 14.88 42.24
CA VAL A 252 26.96 13.65 42.72
C VAL A 252 27.83 13.10 43.83
N HIS A 253 27.33 13.15 45.08
CA HIS A 253 28.08 12.73 46.24
C HIS A 253 28.37 11.25 46.29
N LYS A 254 29.51 10.89 46.83
CA LYS A 254 29.92 9.52 47.14
C LYS A 254 28.80 8.78 47.87
N ARG A 255 28.65 7.49 47.58
CA ARG A 255 27.58 6.68 48.13
C ARG A 255 28.02 5.26 48.42
N ASN A 256 27.94 4.88 49.67
CA ASN A 256 28.24 3.54 50.15
C ASN A 256 27.15 2.96 51.07
N ASP A 257 25.99 3.68 51.18
CA ASP A 257 24.81 3.27 51.92
C ASP A 257 24.03 2.15 51.17
N GLU A 258 22.82 1.84 51.56
CA GLU A 258 22.00 0.78 50.93
C GLU A 258 21.54 1.08 49.51
N ARG A 259 21.67 2.33 49.06
CA ARG A 259 21.24 2.75 47.72
C ARG A 259 22.23 2.34 46.61
N TRP A 260 21.75 2.19 45.41
CA TRP A 260 22.53 1.86 44.21
C TRP A 260 22.47 2.98 43.17
N PRO A 261 23.53 3.14 42.36
CA PRO A 261 24.82 2.47 42.39
C PRO A 261 25.69 2.93 43.60
N LYS A 262 26.68 2.12 43.98
CA LYS A 262 27.74 2.56 44.91
C LYS A 262 28.71 3.45 44.16
N ILE A 263 29.12 4.55 44.77
CA ILE A 263 29.99 5.60 44.19
C ILE A 263 31.13 5.84 45.17
N GLU A 264 32.35 5.59 44.74
CA GLU A 264 33.52 5.58 45.63
C GLU A 264 33.96 6.99 46.08
N ARG A 265 33.76 7.99 45.20
CA ARG A 265 34.12 9.40 45.47
C ARG A 265 33.08 10.33 44.84
N ASP A 266 33.12 11.60 45.26
CA ASP A 266 32.27 12.62 44.65
C ASP A 266 32.58 12.77 43.16
N ILE A 267 31.54 12.93 42.38
CA ILE A 267 31.58 13.11 40.92
C ILE A 267 31.23 14.55 40.61
N CYS A 268 32.24 15.32 40.15
CA CYS A 268 32.01 16.67 39.66
C CYS A 268 31.60 16.64 38.19
N VAL A 269 30.52 17.34 37.85
CA VAL A 269 30.02 17.53 36.49
C VAL A 269 30.16 19.01 36.15
N LEU A 270 30.76 19.27 34.99
CA LEU A 270 30.92 20.60 34.42
C LEU A 270 30.60 20.53 32.92
N ASN A 271 29.83 21.47 32.40
CA ASN A 271 29.39 21.51 30.98
C ASN A 271 28.77 20.21 30.51
N GLY A 272 27.94 19.55 31.35
CA GLY A 272 27.25 18.33 31.00
C GLY A 272 28.11 17.07 30.93
N CYS A 273 29.35 17.11 31.44
CA CYS A 273 30.27 15.99 31.39
C CYS A 273 31.03 15.83 32.75
N LEU A 274 31.51 14.62 33.02
CA LEU A 274 32.36 14.35 34.18
C LEU A 274 33.71 15.00 34.00
N GLU A 275 34.20 15.75 35.03
CA GLU A 275 35.55 16.33 35.04
C GLU A 275 36.63 15.27 35.23
N SER A 276 36.34 14.20 35.93
CA SER A 276 37.33 13.16 36.23
C SER A 276 36.69 11.77 36.24
N GLY A 277 37.48 10.74 35.88
CA GLY A 277 37.00 9.37 35.84
C GLY A 277 36.61 8.84 37.22
N VAL A 278 35.60 8.00 37.33
CA VAL A 278 35.10 7.38 38.56
C VAL A 278 34.68 5.96 38.32
N VAL A 279 34.87 5.09 39.33
CA VAL A 279 34.33 3.75 39.33
C VAL A 279 32.95 3.75 40.01
N VAL A 280 31.96 3.16 39.37
CA VAL A 280 30.62 2.97 39.92
C VAL A 280 30.31 1.48 39.95
N ARG A 281 29.63 1.01 41.00
CA ARG A 281 29.39 -0.41 41.25
C ARG A 281 27.92 -0.68 41.45
N SER A 282 27.37 -1.61 40.65
CA SER A 282 25.98 -2.06 40.73
C SER A 282 25.76 -3.35 39.92
N GLY A 283 24.56 -3.90 39.95
CA GLY A 283 24.08 -4.76 38.91
C GLY A 283 23.60 -3.92 37.73
N TRP A 284 23.95 -4.33 36.53
CA TRP A 284 23.75 -3.52 35.33
C TRP A 284 22.96 -4.22 34.25
N ALA A 285 21.88 -3.61 33.80
CA ALA A 285 21.29 -3.97 32.51
C ALA A 285 22.09 -3.27 31.39
N ASN A 286 22.27 -3.93 30.24
CA ASN A 286 23.01 -3.35 29.10
C ASN A 286 24.45 -2.87 29.38
N LYS A 287 25.17 -3.53 30.32
CA LYS A 287 26.56 -3.20 30.69
C LYS A 287 27.47 -3.12 29.46
N ASP A 288 27.44 -4.18 28.62
CA ASP A 288 28.32 -4.28 27.46
C ASP A 288 28.08 -3.16 26.45
N LEU A 289 26.80 -2.75 26.31
CA LEU A 289 26.42 -1.65 25.44
C LEU A 289 26.97 -0.31 26.00
N CYS A 290 26.88 -0.08 27.32
CA CYS A 290 27.47 1.09 27.97
C CYS A 290 28.99 1.12 27.78
N GLN A 291 29.68 -0.01 27.94
CA GLN A 291 31.13 -0.11 27.73
C GLN A 291 31.53 0.15 26.26
N LYS A 292 30.75 -0.30 25.30
CA LYS A 292 30.94 0.03 23.87
C LYS A 292 30.79 1.53 23.60
N PHE A 293 29.80 2.17 24.23
CA PHE A 293 29.58 3.61 24.13
C PHE A 293 30.80 4.38 24.69
N ILE A 294 31.34 3.97 25.85
CA ILE A 294 32.53 4.53 26.43
C ILE A 294 33.76 4.35 25.53
N ALA A 295 33.95 3.14 25.01
CA ALA A 295 35.07 2.82 24.11
C ALA A 295 34.98 3.56 22.76
N GLY A 296 33.77 3.89 22.30
CA GLY A 296 33.52 4.68 21.09
C GLY A 296 33.62 6.19 21.28
N GLY A 297 34.12 6.70 22.40
CA GLY A 297 34.30 8.14 22.63
C GLY A 297 33.00 8.91 22.83
N PHE A 298 31.96 8.24 23.34
CA PHE A 298 30.63 8.79 23.63
C PHE A 298 29.76 9.12 22.38
N GLU A 299 30.11 8.58 21.23
CA GLU A 299 29.24 8.63 20.05
C GLU A 299 28.04 7.71 20.23
N ASN A 300 26.90 8.11 19.65
CA ASN A 300 25.69 7.27 19.66
C ASN A 300 25.96 5.90 19.02
N ILE A 301 25.53 4.86 19.69
CA ILE A 301 25.70 3.47 19.24
C ILE A 301 24.34 2.85 18.94
N LYS A 302 24.32 1.86 18.05
CA LYS A 302 23.10 1.09 17.75
C LYS A 302 22.91 -0.02 18.79
N ASP A 303 21.70 -0.13 19.34
CA ASP A 303 21.31 -1.27 20.17
C ASP A 303 20.98 -2.52 19.31
N SER A 304 20.58 -3.61 19.95
CA SER A 304 20.19 -4.86 19.28
C SER A 304 18.97 -4.73 18.34
N LYS A 305 18.24 -3.62 18.42
CA LYS A 305 17.09 -3.29 17.56
C LYS A 305 17.40 -2.19 16.54
N GLY A 306 18.69 -1.80 16.43
CA GLY A 306 19.12 -0.75 15.51
C GLY A 306 18.81 0.68 15.96
N GLN A 307 18.35 0.90 17.21
CA GLN A 307 18.01 2.21 17.74
C GLN A 307 19.27 2.96 18.24
N ASP A 308 19.37 4.25 17.90
CA ASP A 308 20.42 5.12 18.42
C ASP A 308 20.31 5.25 19.93
N THR A 309 21.40 4.95 20.62
CA THR A 309 21.46 4.82 22.06
C THR A 309 22.70 5.53 22.57
N ARG A 310 22.54 6.33 23.63
CA ARG A 310 23.61 6.93 24.40
C ARG A 310 23.42 6.69 25.89
N PHE A 311 24.42 6.98 26.68
CA PHE A 311 24.37 6.82 28.14
C PHE A 311 24.74 8.14 28.84
N GLU A 312 24.03 8.43 29.92
CA GLU A 312 24.23 9.64 30.74
C GLU A 312 24.15 9.28 32.22
N ILE A 313 24.91 9.97 33.04
CA ILE A 313 24.72 9.91 34.49
C ILE A 313 23.72 10.97 34.93
N THR A 314 22.81 10.61 35.84
CA THR A 314 21.82 11.53 36.39
C THR A 314 22.37 12.26 37.61
N SER A 315 21.73 13.36 38.03
CA SER A 315 22.05 14.07 39.28
C SER A 315 21.93 13.19 40.54
N THR A 316 21.19 12.10 40.43
CA THR A 316 21.10 11.08 41.49
C THR A 316 22.17 9.99 41.38
N GLY A 317 23.08 10.07 40.44
CA GLY A 317 24.15 9.10 40.21
C GLY A 317 23.74 7.80 39.55
N ALA A 318 22.49 7.66 39.09
CA ALA A 318 22.07 6.54 38.26
C ALA A 318 22.60 6.73 36.83
N ILE A 319 22.98 5.64 36.17
CA ILE A 319 23.31 5.67 34.74
C ILE A 319 22.03 5.33 33.99
N GLU A 320 21.69 6.20 33.06
CA GLU A 320 20.54 6.00 32.18
C GLU A 320 20.99 5.69 30.74
N ASN A 321 20.28 4.79 30.12
CA ASN A 321 20.31 4.57 28.70
C ASN A 321 19.25 5.49 28.06
N VAL A 322 19.68 6.36 27.18
CA VAL A 322 18.85 7.33 26.47
C VAL A 322 18.76 6.89 25.01
N LYS A 323 17.54 6.68 24.53
CA LYS A 323 17.28 6.27 23.15
C LYS A 323 16.45 7.32 22.44
N VAL A 324 16.85 7.65 21.22
CA VAL A 324 16.01 8.43 20.32
C VAL A 324 14.89 7.53 19.81
N ARG A 325 13.67 7.97 19.95
CA ARG A 325 12.48 7.25 19.53
C ARG A 325 11.84 7.95 18.36
N SER A 326 11.63 7.23 17.26
CA SER A 326 10.50 7.54 16.38
C SER A 326 9.22 7.12 17.11
N ALA A 327 8.27 8.04 17.25
CA ALA A 327 6.99 7.72 17.88
C ALA A 327 6.25 6.71 17.00
N SER A 328 6.29 5.43 17.36
CA SER A 328 5.56 4.36 16.69
C SER A 328 4.71 3.63 17.72
N HIS A 329 3.40 3.72 17.56
CA HIS A 329 2.45 3.03 18.43
C HIS A 329 1.15 2.74 17.68
N VAL A 330 1.18 1.70 16.88
CA VAL A 330 -0.01 1.17 16.20
C VAL A 330 -0.53 -0.02 16.98
N ILE A 331 -1.80 0.02 17.35
CA ILE A 331 -2.48 -1.06 18.08
C ILE A 331 -3.52 -1.75 17.22
N SER A 332 -3.83 -3.00 17.53
CA SER A 332 -4.73 -3.83 16.72
C SER A 332 -6.22 -3.56 16.96
N VAL A 333 -6.58 -2.68 17.87
CA VAL A 333 -7.99 -2.28 18.11
C VAL A 333 -8.14 -0.82 17.73
N LEU A 334 -8.85 -0.58 16.62
CA LEU A 334 -9.04 0.75 16.04
C LEU A 334 -10.35 1.33 16.59
N ARG A 335 -10.24 2.45 17.30
CA ARG A 335 -11.37 3.17 17.93
C ARG A 335 -11.40 4.59 17.43
N ASN A 336 -12.60 5.19 17.42
CA ASN A 336 -12.80 6.59 17.01
C ASN A 336 -12.24 6.89 15.60
N MET A 337 -12.35 5.91 14.68
CA MET A 337 -11.89 6.04 13.30
C MET A 337 -12.99 6.56 12.35
N GLY A 338 -14.04 7.16 12.89
CA GLY A 338 -15.23 7.57 12.15
C GLY A 338 -16.29 6.46 12.05
N SER A 339 -17.41 6.80 11.44
CA SER A 339 -18.54 5.89 11.26
C SER A 339 -19.04 5.92 9.83
N THR A 340 -19.57 4.79 9.36
CA THR A 340 -20.27 4.69 8.07
C THR A 340 -21.37 5.73 7.91
N GLN A 341 -22.10 6.04 8.99
CA GLN A 341 -23.19 7.03 8.98
C GLN A 341 -22.66 8.46 8.72
N ALA A 342 -21.53 8.82 9.33
CA ALA A 342 -20.93 10.14 9.11
C ALA A 342 -20.47 10.31 7.67
N ASP A 343 -19.82 9.28 7.08
CA ASP A 343 -19.36 9.30 5.70
C ASP A 343 -20.52 9.20 4.69
N SER A 344 -21.61 8.49 5.01
CA SER A 344 -22.85 8.55 4.21
C SER A 344 -23.41 9.99 4.20
N SER A 345 -23.43 10.68 5.34
CA SER A 345 -23.88 12.06 5.42
C SER A 345 -22.98 13.00 4.62
N LEU A 346 -21.66 12.76 4.63
CA LEU A 346 -20.69 13.51 3.81
C LEU A 346 -20.98 13.34 2.32
N LEU A 347 -21.32 12.12 1.88
CA LEU A 347 -21.69 11.89 0.46
C LEU A 347 -23.01 12.57 0.09
N VAL A 348 -23.99 12.57 1.00
CA VAL A 348 -25.24 13.30 0.80
C VAL A 348 -24.97 14.82 0.69
N ASP A 349 -24.07 15.38 1.48
CA ASP A 349 -23.64 16.78 1.37
C ASP A 349 -22.95 17.09 0.02
N MET A 350 -22.37 16.08 -0.61
CA MET A 350 -21.84 16.12 -1.98
C MET A 350 -22.91 15.80 -3.03
N ASP A 351 -24.22 15.69 -2.68
CA ASP A 351 -25.29 15.23 -3.56
C ASP A 351 -24.96 13.87 -4.25
N ILE A 352 -24.35 12.96 -3.52
CA ILE A 352 -24.01 11.60 -3.95
C ILE A 352 -24.72 10.61 -3.03
N GLN A 353 -25.42 9.64 -3.62
CA GLN A 353 -26.09 8.58 -2.88
C GLN A 353 -25.25 7.30 -2.95
N PHE A 354 -24.81 6.83 -1.80
CA PHE A 354 -24.15 5.55 -1.65
C PHE A 354 -24.38 4.98 -0.26
N THR A 355 -24.68 3.70 -0.20
CA THR A 355 -24.97 3.00 1.05
C THR A 355 -23.68 2.37 1.59
N TYR A 356 -23.40 2.58 2.86
CA TYR A 356 -22.27 1.95 3.58
C TYR A 356 -20.85 2.31 3.08
N PRO A 357 -20.51 3.60 2.88
CA PRO A 357 -19.11 3.98 2.62
C PRO A 357 -18.25 3.68 3.84
N LYS A 358 -17.02 3.25 3.64
CA LYS A 358 -16.04 3.17 4.73
C LYS A 358 -15.65 4.58 5.19
N PRO A 359 -15.35 4.78 6.48
CA PRO A 359 -14.91 6.08 6.97
C PRO A 359 -13.57 6.52 6.39
N VAL A 360 -13.50 7.76 5.90
CA VAL A 360 -12.26 8.35 5.36
C VAL A 360 -11.13 8.28 6.40
N ASN A 361 -11.40 8.58 7.66
CA ASN A 361 -10.40 8.59 8.71
C ASN A 361 -9.79 7.20 8.96
N LEU A 362 -10.59 6.12 8.86
CA LEU A 362 -10.09 4.75 8.95
C LEU A 362 -9.09 4.46 7.83
N ILE A 363 -9.48 4.77 6.60
CA ILE A 363 -8.62 4.50 5.43
C ILE A 363 -7.37 5.38 5.47
N GLN A 364 -7.51 6.65 5.85
CA GLN A 364 -6.38 7.57 6.06
C GLN A 364 -5.38 7.00 7.06
N TYR A 365 -5.85 6.50 8.20
CA TYR A 365 -5.01 5.87 9.22
C TYR A 365 -4.28 4.63 8.69
N LEU A 366 -4.99 3.73 7.97
CA LEU A 366 -4.39 2.53 7.38
C LEU A 366 -3.31 2.87 6.34
N ILE A 367 -3.58 3.85 5.46
CA ILE A 367 -2.60 4.32 4.48
C ILE A 367 -1.37 4.90 5.19
N SER A 368 -1.56 5.68 6.25
CA SER A 368 -0.45 6.28 7.00
C SER A 368 0.43 5.25 7.74
N ILE A 369 -0.12 4.07 8.10
CA ILE A 369 0.67 2.96 8.63
C ILE A 369 1.63 2.41 7.56
N ALA A 370 1.19 2.40 6.32
CA ALA A 370 1.78 1.60 5.23
C ALA A 370 2.63 2.40 4.27
N SER A 371 2.44 3.72 4.19
CA SER A 371 2.96 4.50 3.07
C SER A 371 3.84 5.67 3.51
N ASP A 372 4.86 5.92 2.71
CA ASP A 372 5.57 7.19 2.71
C ASP A 372 4.74 8.28 1.97
N ASP A 373 5.32 9.47 1.84
CA ASP A 373 4.70 10.64 1.22
C ASP A 373 4.60 10.57 -0.32
N LYS A 374 5.13 9.50 -0.96
CA LYS A 374 5.16 9.32 -2.43
C LYS A 374 4.54 8.00 -2.89
N ALA A 375 3.95 7.24 -1.98
CA ALA A 375 3.43 5.93 -2.25
C ALA A 375 2.30 5.91 -3.28
N THR A 376 2.25 4.86 -4.10
CA THR A 376 1.06 4.54 -4.90
C THR A 376 0.14 3.62 -4.10
N VAL A 377 -1.10 4.04 -3.96
CA VAL A 377 -2.17 3.33 -3.25
C VAL A 377 -3.16 2.77 -4.25
N LEU A 378 -3.42 1.47 -4.20
CA LEU A 378 -4.39 0.78 -5.06
C LEU A 378 -5.60 0.32 -4.25
N ASP A 379 -6.79 0.59 -4.78
CA ASP A 379 -8.04 0.02 -4.31
C ASP A 379 -8.82 -0.54 -5.50
N PHE A 380 -8.91 -1.86 -5.58
CA PHE A 380 -9.63 -2.53 -6.68
C PHE A 380 -11.04 -3.01 -6.29
N PHE A 381 -11.56 -2.51 -5.16
CA PHE A 381 -12.96 -2.54 -4.76
C PHE A 381 -13.39 -1.14 -4.32
N ALA A 382 -13.08 -0.12 -5.13
CA ALA A 382 -13.13 1.28 -4.72
C ALA A 382 -14.52 1.78 -4.30
N GLY A 383 -15.59 1.13 -4.73
CA GLY A 383 -16.95 1.50 -4.35
C GLY A 383 -17.22 2.99 -4.55
N SER A 384 -17.37 3.74 -3.47
CA SER A 384 -17.59 5.18 -3.50
C SER A 384 -16.31 6.03 -3.60
N GLY A 385 -15.11 5.44 -3.72
CA GLY A 385 -13.86 6.20 -3.85
C GLY A 385 -13.28 6.73 -2.53
N THR A 386 -13.62 6.14 -1.39
CA THR A 386 -13.13 6.58 -0.07
C THR A 386 -11.60 6.58 0.01
N THR A 387 -10.95 5.59 -0.60
CA THR A 387 -9.48 5.46 -0.60
C THR A 387 -8.80 6.66 -1.26
N ALA A 388 -9.29 7.11 -2.42
CA ALA A 388 -8.72 8.28 -3.08
C ALA A 388 -8.98 9.57 -2.29
N HIS A 389 -10.15 9.71 -1.66
CA HIS A 389 -10.43 10.83 -0.75
C HIS A 389 -9.44 10.85 0.43
N ALA A 390 -9.16 9.70 1.03
CA ALA A 390 -8.16 9.59 2.10
C ALA A 390 -6.74 9.96 1.63
N VAL A 391 -6.34 9.55 0.41
CA VAL A 391 -5.06 9.94 -0.19
C VAL A 391 -4.96 11.44 -0.41
N ALA A 392 -6.00 12.06 -1.02
CA ALA A 392 -6.02 13.50 -1.26
C ALA A 392 -5.94 14.29 0.06
N LYS A 393 -6.68 13.85 1.08
CA LYS A 393 -6.66 14.46 2.41
C LYS A 393 -5.28 14.36 3.07
N LEU A 394 -4.63 13.20 3.01
CA LEU A 394 -3.27 13.03 3.51
C LEU A 394 -2.27 13.97 2.84
N ASN A 395 -2.32 14.05 1.50
CA ASN A 395 -1.44 14.93 0.76
C ASN A 395 -1.64 16.42 1.14
N ALA A 396 -2.89 16.83 1.35
CA ALA A 396 -3.19 18.18 1.82
C ALA A 396 -2.69 18.44 3.26
N GLU A 397 -2.70 17.43 4.14
CA GLU A 397 -2.28 17.56 5.53
C GLU A 397 -0.76 17.57 5.71
N ASP A 398 -0.02 16.76 4.96
CA ASP A 398 1.43 16.57 5.15
C ASP A 398 2.29 17.08 3.97
N GLY A 399 1.68 17.61 2.90
CA GLY A 399 2.36 18.07 1.69
C GLY A 399 2.93 16.94 0.85
N GLY A 400 2.48 15.72 1.04
CA GLY A 400 2.88 14.53 0.29
C GLY A 400 2.38 14.54 -1.16
N ASN A 401 2.93 13.64 -1.96
CA ASN A 401 2.54 13.39 -3.35
C ASN A 401 2.21 11.90 -3.56
N ARG A 402 1.35 11.34 -2.69
CA ARG A 402 0.83 9.98 -2.86
C ARG A 402 -0.10 9.95 -4.06
N LYS A 403 -0.09 8.85 -4.77
CA LYS A 403 -0.93 8.61 -5.94
C LYS A 403 -1.96 7.53 -5.62
N PHE A 404 -3.13 7.63 -6.26
CA PHE A 404 -4.14 6.60 -6.14
C PHE A 404 -4.47 5.95 -7.49
N ILE A 405 -4.76 4.66 -7.44
CA ILE A 405 -5.35 3.88 -8.53
C ILE A 405 -6.62 3.24 -7.97
N LEU A 406 -7.77 3.65 -8.48
CA LEU A 406 -9.06 3.08 -8.11
C LEU A 406 -9.60 2.22 -9.22
N VAL A 407 -10.17 1.08 -8.87
CA VAL A 407 -10.95 0.26 -9.82
C VAL A 407 -12.35 0.08 -9.26
N SER A 408 -13.35 0.45 -10.05
CA SER A 408 -14.76 0.27 -9.73
C SER A 408 -15.52 -0.21 -10.96
N SER A 409 -16.49 -1.11 -10.74
CA SER A 409 -17.37 -1.57 -11.80
C SER A 409 -18.54 -0.60 -12.03
N THR A 410 -19.30 -0.86 -13.06
CA THR A 410 -20.56 -0.13 -13.28
C THR A 410 -21.66 -0.58 -12.31
N GLU A 411 -21.60 -1.81 -11.83
CA GLU A 411 -22.69 -2.51 -11.13
C GLU A 411 -24.01 -2.51 -11.93
N ALA A 412 -23.93 -2.37 -13.25
CA ALA A 412 -25.08 -2.49 -14.11
C ALA A 412 -25.63 -3.93 -14.06
N THR A 413 -26.94 -4.06 -14.04
CA THR A 413 -27.66 -5.33 -14.11
C THR A 413 -28.71 -5.27 -15.20
N GLU A 414 -29.34 -6.39 -15.52
CA GLU A 414 -30.46 -6.40 -16.47
C GLU A 414 -31.58 -5.44 -16.04
N ASP A 415 -31.82 -5.30 -14.72
CA ASP A 415 -32.83 -4.41 -14.17
C ASP A 415 -32.41 -2.94 -14.13
N THR A 416 -31.11 -2.66 -14.12
CA THR A 416 -30.52 -1.32 -14.02
C THR A 416 -29.35 -1.15 -15.02
N PRO A 417 -29.60 -1.19 -16.34
CA PRO A 417 -28.53 -1.20 -17.35
C PRO A 417 -27.73 0.10 -17.42
N ASP A 418 -28.32 1.22 -17.03
CA ASP A 418 -27.70 2.55 -17.06
C ASP A 418 -26.90 2.89 -15.80
N LYS A 419 -26.94 2.02 -14.77
CA LYS A 419 -26.19 2.21 -13.53
C LYS A 419 -24.70 2.20 -13.81
N ASN A 420 -24.00 3.21 -13.29
CA ASN A 420 -22.54 3.28 -13.37
C ASN A 420 -21.93 3.81 -12.07
N LEU A 421 -21.63 2.88 -11.15
CA LEU A 421 -21.05 3.22 -9.85
C LEU A 421 -19.70 3.94 -10.00
N CYS A 422 -18.86 3.50 -10.93
CA CYS A 422 -17.54 4.12 -11.15
C CYS A 422 -17.68 5.58 -11.58
N ARG A 423 -18.52 5.86 -12.58
CA ARG A 423 -18.70 7.20 -13.14
C ARG A 423 -19.48 8.12 -12.19
N ASP A 424 -20.63 7.63 -11.70
CA ASP A 424 -21.66 8.48 -11.08
C ASP A 424 -21.42 8.66 -9.55
N VAL A 425 -20.64 7.77 -8.95
CA VAL A 425 -20.33 7.83 -7.51
C VAL A 425 -18.83 8.01 -7.28
N CYS A 426 -18.01 7.06 -7.70
CA CYS A 426 -16.57 7.06 -7.42
C CYS A 426 -15.86 8.29 -8.02
N ALA A 427 -15.97 8.48 -9.33
CA ALA A 427 -15.33 9.58 -10.02
C ALA A 427 -15.97 10.93 -9.66
N GLU A 428 -17.30 10.97 -9.46
CA GLU A 428 -18.01 12.18 -9.07
C GLU A 428 -17.60 12.64 -7.66
N ARG A 429 -17.47 11.72 -6.69
CA ARG A 429 -16.90 12.05 -5.38
C ARG A 429 -15.54 12.72 -5.53
N MET A 430 -14.67 12.14 -6.36
CA MET A 430 -13.32 12.67 -6.52
C MET A 430 -13.28 14.02 -7.24
N ARG A 431 -14.17 14.26 -8.21
CA ARG A 431 -14.31 15.60 -8.81
C ARG A 431 -14.65 16.65 -7.78
N ARG A 432 -15.58 16.34 -6.87
CA ARG A 432 -16.00 17.26 -5.80
C ARG A 432 -14.93 17.43 -4.73
N VAL A 433 -14.27 16.36 -4.34
CA VAL A 433 -13.17 16.42 -3.37
C VAL A 433 -11.99 17.25 -3.88
N LEU A 434 -11.61 17.08 -5.15
CA LEU A 434 -10.46 17.78 -5.73
C LEU A 434 -10.81 19.20 -6.20
N GLY A 435 -11.97 19.38 -6.82
CA GLY A 435 -12.39 20.67 -7.40
C GLY A 435 -13.20 21.56 -6.48
N GLY A 436 -13.61 21.05 -5.31
CA GLY A 436 -14.56 21.74 -4.41
C GLY A 436 -16.02 21.54 -4.82
N TYR A 437 -16.93 21.84 -3.90
CA TYR A 437 -18.38 21.71 -4.12
C TYR A 437 -19.18 22.63 -3.22
N THR A 438 -20.45 22.81 -3.54
CA THR A 438 -21.40 23.46 -2.64
C THR A 438 -22.21 22.38 -1.95
N ASN A 439 -22.19 22.35 -0.60
CA ASN A 439 -22.90 21.37 0.18
C ASN A 439 -24.44 21.62 0.19
N THR A 440 -25.20 20.67 0.72
CA THR A 440 -26.68 20.75 0.82
C THR A 440 -27.18 21.94 1.62
N LYS A 441 -26.31 22.58 2.42
CA LYS A 441 -26.62 23.80 3.19
C LYS A 441 -26.29 25.09 2.43
N GLY A 442 -25.85 24.99 1.17
CA GLY A 442 -25.45 26.13 0.33
C GLY A 442 -24.09 26.72 0.69
N GLN A 443 -23.24 26.01 1.44
CA GLN A 443 -21.90 26.44 1.81
C GLN A 443 -20.88 25.91 0.79
N SER A 444 -19.96 26.76 0.36
CA SER A 444 -18.83 26.34 -0.48
C SER A 444 -17.80 25.57 0.34
N VAL A 445 -17.42 24.40 -0.15
CA VAL A 445 -16.32 23.59 0.37
C VAL A 445 -15.19 23.65 -0.64
N GLU A 446 -14.01 24.10 -0.20
CA GLU A 446 -12.82 24.23 -1.03
C GLU A 446 -12.30 22.84 -1.44
N GLY A 447 -11.77 22.73 -2.66
CA GLY A 447 -11.17 21.50 -3.16
C GLY A 447 -9.78 21.24 -2.57
N LEU A 448 -9.37 19.99 -2.62
CA LEU A 448 -8.02 19.58 -2.20
C LEU A 448 -6.99 19.63 -3.33
N ASP A 449 -7.36 20.21 -4.46
CA ASP A 449 -6.60 20.28 -5.72
C ASP A 449 -6.19 18.92 -6.29
N GLY A 450 -5.78 18.90 -7.55
CA GLY A 450 -5.32 17.70 -8.24
C GLY A 450 -6.28 17.24 -9.34
N GLY A 451 -5.94 16.08 -9.91
CA GLY A 451 -6.70 15.52 -11.01
C GLY A 451 -6.53 14.01 -11.11
N PHE A 452 -7.31 13.39 -12.00
CA PHE A 452 -7.20 11.96 -12.32
C PHE A 452 -7.54 11.70 -13.78
N ALA A 453 -6.89 10.70 -14.37
CA ALA A 453 -7.30 10.11 -15.63
C ALA A 453 -8.42 9.07 -15.39
N TYR A 454 -9.47 9.14 -16.19
CA TYR A 454 -10.51 8.13 -16.22
C TYR A 454 -10.24 7.12 -17.33
N LEU A 455 -10.09 5.86 -16.97
CA LEU A 455 -9.77 4.75 -17.88
C LEU A 455 -10.92 3.74 -17.90
N ARG A 456 -11.08 3.04 -19.03
CA ARG A 456 -12.00 1.90 -19.15
C ARG A 456 -11.25 0.65 -19.51
N THR A 457 -11.59 -0.46 -18.86
CA THR A 457 -11.14 -1.78 -19.31
C THR A 457 -11.85 -2.18 -20.59
N ARG A 458 -11.10 -2.72 -21.53
CA ARG A 458 -11.63 -3.25 -22.78
C ARG A 458 -11.08 -4.63 -23.06
N ARG A 459 -11.94 -5.63 -23.02
CA ARG A 459 -11.57 -7.00 -23.44
C ARG A 459 -11.45 -7.06 -24.95
N ILE A 460 -10.34 -7.62 -25.42
CA ILE A 460 -10.04 -7.78 -26.83
C ILE A 460 -9.84 -9.27 -27.09
N PRO A 461 -10.79 -9.92 -27.78
CA PRO A 461 -10.67 -11.33 -28.12
C PRO A 461 -9.39 -11.63 -28.88
N LYS A 462 -8.73 -12.76 -28.60
CA LYS A 462 -7.46 -13.16 -29.23
C LYS A 462 -7.48 -13.06 -30.77
N HIS A 463 -8.60 -13.43 -31.41
CA HIS A 463 -8.76 -13.35 -32.86
C HIS A 463 -8.86 -11.91 -33.42
N ARG A 464 -8.98 -10.90 -32.54
CA ARG A 464 -9.05 -9.46 -32.89
C ARG A 464 -7.81 -8.68 -32.47
N LEU A 465 -6.78 -9.34 -31.96
CA LEU A 465 -5.60 -8.64 -31.43
C LEU A 465 -4.92 -7.76 -32.49
N ALA A 466 -4.76 -8.19 -33.71
CA ALA A 466 -4.00 -7.47 -34.74
C ALA A 466 -4.84 -6.53 -35.64
N LEU A 467 -6.12 -6.30 -35.36
CA LEU A 467 -7.01 -5.63 -36.31
C LEU A 467 -6.79 -4.12 -36.48
N LYS A 468 -6.30 -3.41 -35.46
CA LYS A 468 -6.07 -1.97 -35.52
C LYS A 468 -5.00 -1.55 -34.52
N LEU A 469 -3.94 -0.95 -35.04
CA LEU A 469 -2.93 -0.30 -34.22
C LEU A 469 -3.47 1.00 -33.63
N ASP A 470 -3.35 1.16 -32.31
CA ASP A 470 -3.75 2.34 -31.55
C ASP A 470 -2.52 2.90 -30.85
N HIS A 471 -1.94 3.94 -31.40
CA HIS A 471 -0.75 4.58 -30.85
C HIS A 471 -1.00 5.26 -29.50
N ALA A 472 -2.22 5.71 -29.23
CA ALA A 472 -2.59 6.26 -27.93
C ALA A 472 -2.57 5.16 -26.84
N GLU A 473 -3.12 3.96 -27.16
CA GLU A 473 -3.04 2.78 -26.27
C GLU A 473 -1.57 2.41 -25.96
N VAL A 474 -0.71 2.42 -26.98
CA VAL A 474 0.73 2.16 -26.81
C VAL A 474 1.38 3.21 -25.92
N TRP A 475 1.16 4.49 -26.22
CA TRP A 475 1.76 5.60 -25.47
C TRP A 475 1.35 5.58 -23.99
N HIS A 476 0.07 5.45 -23.71
CA HIS A 476 -0.43 5.36 -22.33
C HIS A 476 0.15 4.16 -21.60
N ALA A 477 0.26 3.00 -22.25
CA ALA A 477 0.88 1.83 -21.65
C ALA A 477 2.37 2.03 -21.33
N LEU A 478 3.12 2.73 -22.17
CA LEU A 478 4.52 3.08 -21.93
C LEU A 478 4.66 4.08 -20.77
N GLN A 479 3.82 5.10 -20.73
CA GLN A 479 3.80 6.06 -19.60
C GLN A 479 3.55 5.33 -18.28
N LEU A 480 2.54 4.47 -18.22
CA LEU A 480 2.24 3.68 -17.01
C LEU A 480 3.39 2.73 -16.64
N LEU A 481 4.04 2.08 -17.63
CA LEU A 481 5.18 1.18 -17.39
C LEU A 481 6.37 1.92 -16.75
N HIS A 482 6.56 3.18 -17.11
CA HIS A 482 7.63 4.03 -16.57
C HIS A 482 7.17 4.90 -15.39
N SER A 483 6.01 4.63 -14.81
CA SER A 483 5.44 5.39 -13.70
C SER A 483 5.33 6.90 -14.01
N ARG A 484 5.08 7.23 -15.28
CA ARG A 484 4.87 8.61 -15.76
C ARG A 484 3.39 8.98 -15.67
N PRO A 485 3.05 10.25 -15.45
CA PRO A 485 1.70 10.73 -15.55
C PRO A 485 1.11 10.51 -16.94
N LEU A 486 -0.19 10.23 -17.02
CA LEU A 486 -0.86 10.05 -18.31
C LEU A 486 -1.08 11.39 -19.01
N SER A 487 -0.69 11.48 -20.27
CA SER A 487 -0.93 12.61 -21.15
C SER A 487 -1.68 12.21 -22.41
N HIS A 488 -2.27 13.19 -23.09
CA HIS A 488 -2.86 12.93 -24.40
C HIS A 488 -1.81 12.47 -25.41
N TRP A 489 -2.19 11.50 -26.26
CA TRP A 489 -1.39 11.20 -27.45
C TRP A 489 -1.45 12.41 -28.41
N PRO A 490 -0.31 12.99 -28.80
CA PRO A 490 -0.30 14.04 -29.81
C PRO A 490 -0.73 13.48 -31.17
N SER A 491 -1.36 14.32 -31.98
CA SER A 491 -1.72 13.94 -33.34
C SER A 491 -0.46 13.85 -34.21
N GLY A 492 0.15 12.68 -34.26
CA GLY A 492 1.38 12.47 -35.02
C GLY A 492 2.00 11.12 -34.72
N GLY A 493 3.25 10.89 -35.13
CA GLY A 493 4.00 9.65 -34.94
C GLY A 493 5.08 9.74 -33.89
N PHE A 494 5.15 10.78 -33.08
CA PHE A 494 6.12 10.96 -32.00
C PHE A 494 5.47 11.54 -30.74
N ALA A 495 5.84 11.01 -29.58
CA ALA A 495 5.51 11.57 -28.29
C ALA A 495 6.69 11.43 -27.33
N SER A 496 6.82 12.36 -26.39
CA SER A 496 7.84 12.32 -25.34
C SER A 496 7.33 12.88 -24.03
N ASP A 497 7.90 12.39 -22.93
CA ASP A 497 7.62 12.82 -21.56
C ASP A 497 8.89 12.63 -20.71
N GLY A 498 9.56 13.74 -20.39
CA GLY A 498 10.87 13.70 -19.75
C GLY A 498 11.90 12.89 -20.55
N GLU A 499 12.39 11.80 -19.99
CA GLU A 499 13.37 10.91 -20.60
C GLU A 499 12.75 9.72 -21.37
N LEU A 500 11.42 9.66 -21.48
CA LEU A 500 10.68 8.64 -22.21
C LEU A 500 10.20 9.19 -23.56
N ALA A 501 10.40 8.44 -24.64
CA ALA A 501 9.82 8.76 -25.94
C ALA A 501 9.29 7.50 -26.66
N TYR A 502 8.30 7.73 -27.52
CA TYR A 502 7.77 6.74 -28.43
C TYR A 502 7.76 7.28 -29.86
N LEU A 503 8.47 6.60 -30.76
CA LEU A 503 8.45 6.83 -32.18
C LEU A 503 7.58 5.78 -32.88
N ALA A 504 6.38 6.17 -33.28
CA ALA A 504 5.41 5.28 -33.88
C ALA A 504 5.72 4.94 -35.33
N ASP A 505 6.27 5.89 -36.09
CA ASP A 505 6.71 5.72 -37.47
C ASP A 505 7.96 6.53 -37.79
N PHE A 506 8.51 6.35 -38.99
CA PHE A 506 9.75 6.96 -39.43
C PHE A 506 9.51 8.04 -40.50
N GLN A 507 8.43 8.79 -40.43
CA GLN A 507 8.23 9.97 -41.27
C GLN A 507 9.24 11.06 -40.89
N ALA A 508 9.71 11.83 -41.87
CA ALA A 508 10.79 12.81 -41.67
C ALA A 508 10.47 13.81 -40.53
N ALA A 509 9.22 14.29 -40.44
CA ALA A 509 8.80 15.20 -39.40
C ALA A 509 8.89 14.59 -37.98
N HIS A 510 8.55 13.31 -37.82
CA HIS A 510 8.59 12.64 -36.51
C HIS A 510 10.03 12.29 -36.08
N VAL A 511 10.88 11.97 -37.04
CA VAL A 511 12.31 11.78 -36.82
C VAL A 511 12.98 13.10 -36.44
N GLU A 512 12.58 14.23 -37.03
CA GLU A 512 13.07 15.56 -36.66
C GLU A 512 12.68 15.92 -35.22
N GLN A 513 11.43 15.70 -34.84
CA GLN A 513 10.96 15.86 -33.46
C GLN A 513 11.76 15.00 -32.45
N LEU A 514 12.09 13.75 -32.82
CA LEU A 514 12.95 12.91 -32.01
C LEU A 514 14.36 13.53 -31.84
N TYR A 515 14.97 14.04 -32.91
CA TYR A 515 16.27 14.70 -32.80
C TYR A 515 16.23 15.97 -31.96
N GLU A 516 15.19 16.77 -32.07
CA GLU A 516 15.00 17.96 -31.24
C GLU A 516 14.88 17.58 -29.76
N TRP A 517 14.05 16.58 -29.45
CA TRP A 517 13.89 16.07 -28.08
C TRP A 517 15.19 15.51 -27.52
N LEU A 518 15.96 14.73 -28.31
CA LEU A 518 17.27 14.16 -27.88
C LEU A 518 18.27 15.25 -27.50
N ARG A 519 18.22 16.43 -28.12
CA ARG A 519 19.06 17.58 -27.74
C ARG A 519 18.71 18.17 -26.38
N THR A 520 17.49 17.96 -25.90
CA THR A 520 17.05 18.43 -24.58
C THR A 520 17.32 17.43 -23.47
N CYS A 521 17.59 16.17 -23.80
CA CYS A 521 17.84 15.12 -22.83
C CYS A 521 19.25 15.22 -22.24
N THR A 522 19.35 14.99 -20.94
CA THR A 522 20.65 14.85 -20.26
C THR A 522 21.31 13.53 -20.65
N ALA A 523 22.62 13.54 -20.85
CA ALA A 523 23.34 12.34 -21.27
C ALA A 523 23.15 11.19 -20.28
N GLY A 524 22.59 10.07 -20.73
CA GLY A 524 22.56 8.80 -20.03
C GLY A 524 21.21 8.29 -19.52
N GLY A 525 20.07 9.00 -19.75
CA GLY A 525 18.77 8.58 -19.22
C GLY A 525 17.65 8.32 -20.25
N ALA A 526 17.82 8.75 -21.49
CA ALA A 526 16.75 8.70 -22.49
C ALA A 526 16.40 7.27 -22.95
N SER A 527 15.11 6.95 -22.96
CA SER A 527 14.57 5.68 -23.46
C SER A 527 13.61 5.94 -24.61
N VAL A 528 13.91 5.39 -25.78
CA VAL A 528 13.09 5.52 -26.99
C VAL A 528 12.50 4.17 -27.38
N TYR A 529 11.18 4.08 -27.39
CA TYR A 529 10.44 2.92 -27.85
C TYR A 529 10.03 3.05 -29.32
N THR A 530 10.12 1.96 -30.07
CA THR A 530 9.72 1.90 -31.47
C THR A 530 9.39 0.49 -31.90
N TRP A 531 8.73 0.35 -33.04
CA TRP A 531 8.46 -0.95 -33.69
C TRP A 531 9.69 -1.57 -34.35
N SER A 532 10.68 -0.77 -34.73
CA SER A 532 11.92 -1.23 -35.36
C SER A 532 13.14 -0.55 -34.78
N THR A 533 13.75 -1.19 -33.80
CA THR A 533 14.99 -0.70 -33.16
C THR A 533 16.18 -0.70 -34.12
N GLU A 534 16.26 -1.64 -35.08
CA GLU A 534 17.33 -1.69 -36.09
C GLU A 534 17.30 -0.47 -36.99
N ARG A 535 16.11 -0.11 -37.48
CA ARG A 535 15.92 1.08 -38.32
C ARG A 535 16.25 2.36 -37.55
N LEU A 536 15.83 2.45 -36.30
CA LEU A 536 16.13 3.59 -35.45
C LEU A 536 17.63 3.70 -35.16
N ASN A 537 18.31 2.60 -34.87
CA ASN A 537 19.74 2.58 -34.64
C ASN A 537 20.53 3.02 -35.90
N GLY A 538 20.09 2.58 -37.08
CA GLY A 538 20.67 3.01 -38.35
C GLY A 538 20.50 4.50 -38.64
N LEU A 539 19.40 5.11 -38.18
CA LEU A 539 19.13 6.55 -38.30
C LEU A 539 19.95 7.40 -37.33
N LEU A 540 20.05 6.98 -36.08
CA LEU A 540 20.69 7.76 -35.02
C LEU A 540 22.23 7.64 -35.06
N GLY A 541 22.79 6.52 -35.50
CA GLY A 541 24.23 6.30 -35.55
C GLY A 541 24.93 6.65 -34.24
N GLU A 542 25.98 7.47 -34.28
CA GLU A 542 26.74 7.92 -33.10
C GLU A 542 25.92 8.83 -32.17
N THR A 543 24.84 9.44 -32.65
CA THR A 543 23.91 10.27 -31.83
C THR A 543 23.15 9.45 -30.81
N ALA A 544 23.13 8.12 -30.95
CA ALA A 544 22.52 7.19 -29.98
C ALA A 544 23.38 6.97 -28.72
N ALA A 545 24.56 7.57 -28.61
CA ALA A 545 25.42 7.41 -27.45
C ALA A 545 24.69 7.92 -26.16
N GLY A 546 24.41 6.98 -25.23
CA GLY A 546 23.66 7.30 -23.99
C GLY A 546 22.14 7.22 -24.10
N VAL A 547 21.58 6.78 -25.23
CA VAL A 547 20.13 6.56 -25.41
C VAL A 547 19.82 5.07 -25.43
N SER A 548 18.85 4.65 -24.63
CA SER A 548 18.34 3.27 -24.64
C SER A 548 17.30 3.11 -25.75
N LEU A 549 17.67 2.42 -26.83
CA LEU A 549 16.73 2.08 -27.92
C LEU A 549 16.02 0.77 -27.57
N LEU A 550 14.74 0.84 -27.31
CA LEU A 550 13.96 -0.27 -26.78
C LEU A 550 12.88 -0.72 -27.78
N PRO A 551 12.74 -2.04 -27.99
CA PRO A 551 11.57 -2.56 -28.67
C PRO A 551 10.35 -2.37 -27.76
N LEU A 552 9.17 -2.26 -28.35
CA LEU A 552 7.94 -2.26 -27.58
C LEU A 552 7.85 -3.53 -26.70
N PRO A 553 7.29 -3.42 -25.48
CA PRO A 553 7.06 -4.56 -24.63
C PRO A 553 6.35 -5.70 -25.34
N HIS A 554 6.71 -6.95 -25.01
CA HIS A 554 6.21 -8.14 -25.68
C HIS A 554 4.68 -8.19 -25.77
N TYR A 555 4.00 -7.85 -24.67
CA TYR A 555 2.52 -7.85 -24.60
C TYR A 555 1.88 -6.84 -25.56
N LEU A 556 2.52 -5.68 -25.84
CA LEU A 556 2.05 -4.71 -26.83
C LEU A 556 2.29 -5.22 -28.25
N ARG A 557 3.44 -5.88 -28.48
CA ARG A 557 3.71 -6.51 -29.78
C ARG A 557 2.72 -7.62 -30.07
N GLU A 558 2.43 -8.50 -29.11
CA GLU A 558 1.37 -9.51 -29.24
C GLU A 558 -0.01 -8.87 -29.50
N ARG A 559 -0.33 -7.79 -28.79
CA ARG A 559 -1.60 -7.06 -28.92
C ARG A 559 -1.81 -6.53 -30.34
N PHE A 560 -0.76 -6.08 -31.01
CA PHE A 560 -0.84 -5.46 -32.34
C PHE A 560 -0.27 -6.32 -33.47
N GLY A 561 0.07 -7.58 -33.21
CA GLY A 561 0.43 -8.56 -34.23
C GLY A 561 1.83 -8.40 -34.82
N HIS A 562 2.79 -7.93 -34.03
CA HIS A 562 4.21 -7.74 -34.41
C HIS A 562 5.16 -8.64 -33.63
#